data_9ab97d3183a801afd25be62c111d3dc1
#
_entry.id   9ab97d3183a801afd25be62c111d3dc1
#
_cell.length_a   1.000
_cell.length_b   1.000
_cell.length_c   1.000
_cell.angle_alpha   90.00
_cell.angle_beta   90.00
_cell.angle_gamma   90.00
#
_symmetry.space_group_name_H-M   'P 1'
#
loop_
_entity.id
_entity.type
_entity.pdbx_description
1 polymer ?
#
loop_
_entity_poly.entity_id
_entity_poly.type
_entity_poly.pdbx_seq_one_letter_code
_entity_poly.pdbx_strand_id
1 'polypeptide(L)'
;MLQRFLNQEFSPEMGALRKKLSSLAKKWSKISMLAFTHGQPASPTTLGKEFANYSYRLTFHLDLIKSSKQKGKFNGASGNYNAHLIASQKVNWESLSKRFVNSLGLNFSSHSTQIELKDAMAYQPTNIHNLNNVLIDFAQDIWLLISKNYLKQNLNAGEVGSSTMPHKVNPIDFENAEGNLSIANGLLVALKNKIQISRLQRDLSDSTVLRNLGSLFAYIIISLDSLQKGLAKIEPNKEIIVEDLDNTWEILTEAIQTLLRKNGIEDSYTKIKSISRGKKLDYHSYIKIIDDLKINKADKELLLNLTPKKYIGLADKLAKSSFKS
;
A
#
# COMPACT_ATOMS: atom_id res chain seq x y z
N MET A 1 3.67 27.00 1.14
CA MET A 1 3.62 26.18 2.38
C MET A 1 3.33 24.72 2.05
N LEU A 2 2.19 24.35 1.44
CA LEU A 2 1.83 22.95 1.16
C LEU A 2 2.91 22.18 0.35
N GLN A 3 3.38 22.73 -0.78
CA GLN A 3 4.43 22.09 -1.59
C GLN A 3 5.72 21.84 -0.79
N ARG A 4 6.08 22.76 0.07
CA ARG A 4 7.26 22.63 0.93
C ARG A 4 7.07 21.51 1.95
N PHE A 5 5.91 21.44 2.60
CA PHE A 5 5.58 20.36 3.53
C PHE A 5 5.59 19.00 2.83
N LEU A 6 4.96 18.88 1.66
CA LEU A 6 4.94 17.64 0.89
C LEU A 6 6.35 17.14 0.53
N ASN A 7 7.26 18.06 0.22
CA ASN A 7 8.62 17.70 -0.18
C ASN A 7 9.56 17.44 1.01
N GLN A 8 9.44 18.20 2.09
CA GLN A 8 10.42 18.22 3.19
C GLN A 8 10.02 17.33 4.38
N GLU A 9 8.71 17.08 4.55
CA GLU A 9 8.19 16.31 5.69
C GLU A 9 7.46 15.05 5.20
N PHE A 10 6.35 15.21 4.48
CA PHE A 10 5.48 14.11 4.11
C PHE A 10 6.17 13.04 3.24
N SER A 11 6.81 13.44 2.14
CA SER A 11 7.46 12.49 1.22
C SER A 11 8.67 11.77 1.83
N PRO A 12 9.51 12.40 2.66
CA PRO A 12 10.57 11.72 3.40
C PRO A 12 10.02 10.66 4.37
N GLU A 13 9.00 10.98 5.17
CA GLU A 13 8.40 10.05 6.14
C GLU A 13 7.77 8.83 5.44
N MET A 14 6.98 9.07 4.40
CA MET A 14 6.45 7.99 3.56
C MET A 14 7.56 7.15 2.90
N GLY A 15 8.63 7.82 2.46
CA GLY A 15 9.80 7.17 1.89
C GLY A 15 10.52 6.28 2.92
N ALA A 16 10.60 6.70 4.18
CA ALA A 16 11.16 5.92 5.26
C ALA A 16 10.33 4.65 5.53
N LEU A 17 9.00 4.78 5.63
CA LEU A 17 8.10 3.63 5.77
C LEU A 17 8.24 2.65 4.59
N ARG A 18 8.22 3.15 3.34
CA ARG A 18 8.41 2.32 2.14
C ARG A 18 9.76 1.56 2.19
N LYS A 19 10.85 2.23 2.58
CA LYS A 19 12.18 1.59 2.73
C LYS A 19 12.14 0.50 3.80
N LYS A 20 11.47 0.73 4.92
CA LYS A 20 11.29 -0.27 5.99
C LYS A 20 10.56 -1.50 5.47
N LEU A 21 9.44 -1.32 4.74
CA LEU A 21 8.70 -2.42 4.12
C LEU A 21 9.56 -3.20 3.12
N SER A 22 10.32 -2.50 2.26
CA SER A 22 11.23 -3.14 1.31
C SER A 22 12.35 -3.93 2.01
N SER A 23 12.86 -3.43 3.14
CA SER A 23 13.85 -4.14 3.96
C SER A 23 13.29 -5.42 4.56
N LEU A 24 12.08 -5.36 5.14
CA LEU A 24 11.38 -6.52 5.69
C LEU A 24 11.02 -7.53 4.58
N ALA A 25 10.60 -7.05 3.42
CA ALA A 25 10.36 -7.90 2.25
C ALA A 25 11.60 -8.75 1.88
N LYS A 26 12.76 -8.13 1.82
CA LYS A 26 14.03 -8.83 1.56
C LYS A 26 14.39 -9.80 2.69
N LYS A 27 14.26 -9.36 3.95
CA LYS A 27 14.57 -10.16 5.14
C LYS A 27 13.72 -11.43 5.22
N TRP A 28 12.45 -11.33 4.85
CA TRP A 28 11.48 -12.44 4.95
C TRP A 28 11.17 -13.11 3.61
N SER A 29 11.95 -12.83 2.57
CA SER A 29 11.74 -13.32 1.20
C SER A 29 11.67 -14.85 1.09
N LYS A 30 12.34 -15.58 1.98
CA LYS A 30 12.38 -17.04 1.99
C LYS A 30 11.42 -17.70 3.00
N ILE A 31 10.59 -16.90 3.69
CA ILE A 31 9.60 -17.44 4.63
C ILE A 31 8.35 -17.77 3.84
N SER A 32 8.25 -19.03 3.40
CA SER A 32 7.07 -19.55 2.72
C SER A 32 5.88 -19.58 3.68
N MET A 33 4.71 -19.15 3.23
CA MET A 33 3.46 -19.15 3.99
C MET A 33 2.26 -19.43 3.08
N LEU A 34 1.15 -19.86 3.64
CA LEU A 34 -0.11 -19.92 2.89
C LEU A 34 -0.53 -18.51 2.49
N ALA A 35 -0.97 -18.34 1.24
CA ALA A 35 -1.79 -17.18 0.89
C ALA A 35 -3.25 -17.49 1.25
N PHE A 36 -4.03 -16.43 1.47
CA PHE A 36 -5.45 -16.57 1.76
C PHE A 36 -6.26 -15.78 0.74
N THR A 37 -7.23 -16.46 0.12
CA THR A 37 -8.24 -15.81 -0.74
C THR A 37 -9.62 -16.14 -0.19
N HIS A 38 -10.46 -15.13 -0.03
CA HIS A 38 -11.78 -15.30 0.61
C HIS A 38 -11.68 -15.94 2.02
N GLY A 39 -10.59 -15.68 2.75
CA GLY A 39 -10.32 -16.28 4.05
C GLY A 39 -9.95 -17.76 4.05
N GLN A 40 -9.78 -18.39 2.87
CA GLN A 40 -9.43 -19.80 2.72
C GLN A 40 -7.96 -19.95 2.26
N PRO A 41 -7.28 -21.04 2.67
CA PRO A 41 -5.95 -21.38 2.18
C PRO A 41 -5.91 -21.47 0.66
N ALA A 42 -4.90 -20.86 0.06
CA ALA A 42 -4.64 -20.82 -1.38
C ALA A 42 -3.17 -21.12 -1.66
N SER A 43 -2.77 -21.03 -2.95
CA SER A 43 -1.40 -21.29 -3.37
C SER A 43 -0.39 -20.50 -2.54
N PRO A 44 0.66 -21.13 -2.01
CA PRO A 44 1.61 -20.47 -1.11
C PRO A 44 2.34 -19.29 -1.74
N THR A 45 2.69 -18.38 -0.89
CA THR A 45 3.51 -17.20 -1.17
C THR A 45 4.71 -17.16 -0.21
N THR A 46 5.39 -16.00 -0.12
CA THR A 46 6.30 -15.73 0.98
C THR A 46 5.87 -14.48 1.74
N LEU A 47 6.11 -14.47 3.05
CA LEU A 47 5.84 -13.29 3.87
C LEU A 47 6.52 -12.04 3.29
N GLY A 48 7.75 -12.20 2.80
CA GLY A 48 8.48 -11.11 2.15
C GLY A 48 7.78 -10.56 0.91
N LYS A 49 7.18 -11.42 0.08
CA LYS A 49 6.46 -10.98 -1.13
C LYS A 49 5.21 -10.16 -0.77
N GLU A 50 4.52 -10.49 0.31
CA GLU A 50 3.37 -9.71 0.78
C GLU A 50 3.81 -8.27 1.17
N PHE A 51 4.91 -8.13 1.91
CA PHE A 51 5.48 -6.82 2.22
C PHE A 51 5.98 -6.07 0.97
N ALA A 52 6.53 -6.78 -0.01
CA ALA A 52 6.96 -6.19 -1.29
C ALA A 52 5.80 -5.59 -2.08
N ASN A 53 4.61 -6.20 -2.06
CA ASN A 53 3.41 -5.68 -2.70
C ASN A 53 3.08 -4.28 -2.18
N TYR A 54 3.10 -4.07 -0.87
CA TYR A 54 2.82 -2.76 -0.27
C TYR A 54 3.91 -1.74 -0.58
N SER A 55 5.19 -2.14 -0.52
CA SER A 55 6.28 -1.26 -0.95
C SER A 55 6.16 -0.81 -2.41
N TYR A 56 5.73 -1.70 -3.31
CA TYR A 56 5.46 -1.39 -4.70
C TYR A 56 4.31 -0.39 -4.87
N ARG A 57 3.17 -0.67 -4.23
CA ARG A 57 1.97 0.21 -4.26
C ARG A 57 2.30 1.61 -3.74
N LEU A 58 3.06 1.71 -2.63
CA LEU A 58 3.49 3.00 -2.08
C LEU A 58 4.41 3.76 -3.04
N THR A 59 5.31 3.08 -3.77
CA THR A 59 6.16 3.72 -4.77
C THR A 59 5.32 4.39 -5.84
N PHE A 60 4.34 3.68 -6.39
CA PHE A 60 3.43 4.22 -7.41
C PHE A 60 2.73 5.51 -6.96
N HIS A 61 2.14 5.50 -5.75
CA HIS A 61 1.43 6.68 -5.24
C HIS A 61 2.35 7.84 -4.87
N LEU A 62 3.55 7.56 -4.35
CA LEU A 62 4.55 8.59 -4.07
C LEU A 62 5.01 9.31 -5.33
N ASP A 63 5.17 8.59 -6.43
CA ASP A 63 5.55 9.18 -7.71
C ASP A 63 4.45 10.09 -8.27
N LEU A 64 3.18 9.69 -8.12
CA LEU A 64 2.03 10.56 -8.48
C LEU A 64 2.00 11.84 -7.64
N ILE A 65 2.25 11.75 -6.33
CA ILE A 65 2.29 12.91 -5.44
C ILE A 65 3.44 13.85 -5.83
N LYS A 66 4.62 13.33 -6.09
CA LYS A 66 5.81 14.10 -6.49
C LYS A 66 5.65 14.78 -7.85
N SER A 67 5.00 14.13 -8.80
CA SER A 67 4.79 14.69 -10.16
C SER A 67 3.82 15.87 -10.19
N SER A 68 2.93 15.98 -9.21
CA SER A 68 1.90 17.01 -9.14
C SER A 68 2.39 18.26 -8.39
N LYS A 69 3.03 19.18 -9.12
CA LYS A 69 3.46 20.47 -8.56
C LYS A 69 2.30 21.44 -8.38
N GLN A 70 2.30 22.14 -7.23
CA GLN A 70 1.35 23.21 -6.96
C GLN A 70 1.54 24.39 -7.94
N LYS A 71 0.47 25.11 -8.20
CA LYS A 71 0.48 26.30 -9.04
C LYS A 71 0.45 27.58 -8.19
N GLY A 72 0.87 28.67 -8.79
CA GLY A 72 0.79 30.02 -8.22
C GLY A 72 0.51 31.05 -9.30
N LYS A 73 0.03 32.20 -8.88
CA LYS A 73 -0.27 33.34 -9.76
C LYS A 73 0.36 34.63 -9.21
N PHE A 74 0.62 35.56 -10.11
CA PHE A 74 1.02 36.94 -9.79
C PHE A 74 0.54 37.87 -10.91
N ASN A 75 -0.78 38.08 -11.00
CA ASN A 75 -1.44 38.81 -12.11
C ASN A 75 -2.56 39.76 -11.64
N GLY A 76 -2.54 40.19 -10.38
CA GLY A 76 -3.42 41.20 -9.82
C GLY A 76 -4.79 40.69 -9.35
N ALA A 77 -5.67 41.60 -9.02
CA ALA A 77 -6.92 41.35 -8.29
C ALA A 77 -7.97 40.57 -9.10
N SER A 78 -7.89 40.55 -10.41
CA SER A 78 -8.81 39.78 -11.29
C SER A 78 -8.08 38.94 -12.33
N GLY A 79 -6.76 38.78 -12.16
CA GLY A 79 -5.97 37.97 -13.09
C GLY A 79 -5.56 38.70 -14.39
N ASN A 80 -5.83 39.98 -14.53
CA ASN A 80 -5.71 40.71 -15.80
C ASN A 80 -4.57 41.73 -15.81
N TYR A 81 -3.72 41.82 -14.79
CA TYR A 81 -2.62 42.77 -14.67
C TYR A 81 -3.04 44.25 -14.68
N ASN A 82 -4.28 44.61 -14.35
CA ASN A 82 -4.81 45.98 -14.49
C ASN A 82 -3.88 47.04 -13.86
N ALA A 83 -3.60 46.94 -12.56
CA ALA A 83 -2.72 47.88 -11.86
C ALA A 83 -1.27 47.81 -12.33
N HIS A 84 -0.79 46.65 -12.73
CA HIS A 84 0.57 46.47 -13.23
C HIS A 84 0.80 47.23 -14.53
N LEU A 85 -0.16 47.19 -15.48
CA LEU A 85 -0.07 47.89 -16.75
C LEU A 85 -0.19 49.42 -16.58
N ILE A 86 -0.95 49.86 -15.60
CA ILE A 86 -0.99 51.31 -15.24
C ILE A 86 0.35 51.75 -14.63
N ALA A 87 0.95 50.92 -13.78
CA ALA A 87 2.24 51.23 -13.18
C ALA A 87 3.38 51.24 -14.19
N SER A 88 3.39 50.36 -15.18
CA SER A 88 4.39 50.35 -16.25
C SER A 88 3.91 49.55 -17.46
N GLN A 89 3.73 50.21 -18.59
CA GLN A 89 3.42 49.57 -19.87
C GLN A 89 4.66 48.93 -20.55
N LYS A 90 5.86 49.29 -20.12
CA LYS A 90 7.13 48.80 -20.70
C LYS A 90 7.56 47.43 -20.18
N VAL A 91 6.97 46.97 -19.07
CA VAL A 91 7.31 45.72 -18.45
C VAL A 91 6.48 44.58 -19.05
N ASN A 92 7.13 43.51 -19.44
CA ASN A 92 6.44 42.25 -19.77
C ASN A 92 6.04 41.56 -18.45
N TRP A 93 4.88 41.90 -17.93
CA TRP A 93 4.38 41.45 -16.64
C TRP A 93 4.12 39.95 -16.60
N GLU A 94 3.68 39.35 -17.71
CA GLU A 94 3.45 37.91 -17.78
C GLU A 94 4.77 37.14 -17.62
N SER A 95 5.80 37.51 -18.35
CA SER A 95 7.12 36.90 -18.26
C SER A 95 7.74 37.08 -16.86
N LEU A 96 7.60 38.27 -16.27
CA LEU A 96 8.06 38.54 -14.92
C LEU A 96 7.33 37.67 -13.89
N SER A 97 6.01 37.63 -13.98
CA SER A 97 5.18 36.82 -13.08
C SER A 97 5.52 35.32 -13.16
N LYS A 98 5.74 34.80 -14.37
CA LYS A 98 6.16 33.43 -14.59
C LYS A 98 7.50 33.14 -13.92
N ARG A 99 8.52 34.01 -14.13
CA ARG A 99 9.82 33.84 -13.48
C ARG A 99 9.71 33.89 -11.95
N PHE A 100 8.96 34.85 -11.43
CA PHE A 100 8.74 35.00 -9.99
C PHE A 100 8.07 33.77 -9.37
N VAL A 101 6.95 33.31 -9.94
CA VAL A 101 6.24 32.14 -9.43
C VAL A 101 7.13 30.88 -9.51
N ASN A 102 7.84 30.71 -10.61
CA ASN A 102 8.73 29.55 -10.77
C ASN A 102 9.92 29.59 -9.78
N SER A 103 10.43 30.77 -9.43
CA SER A 103 11.49 30.91 -8.42
C SER A 103 11.06 30.47 -7.02
N LEU A 104 9.75 30.40 -6.75
CA LEU A 104 9.17 29.86 -5.52
C LEU A 104 8.98 28.33 -5.55
N GLY A 105 9.41 27.67 -6.63
CA GLY A 105 9.23 26.22 -6.82
C GLY A 105 7.79 25.80 -7.22
N LEU A 106 6.98 26.76 -7.68
CA LEU A 106 5.60 26.54 -8.13
C LEU A 106 5.51 26.61 -9.65
N ASN A 107 4.49 25.97 -10.24
CA ASN A 107 4.16 26.16 -11.64
C ASN A 107 3.33 27.45 -11.81
N PHE A 108 3.66 28.25 -12.83
CA PHE A 108 2.92 29.48 -13.11
C PHE A 108 1.54 29.21 -13.71
N SER A 109 0.50 29.84 -13.14
CA SER A 109 -0.86 29.86 -13.67
C SER A 109 -1.10 31.19 -14.43
N SER A 110 -1.15 31.10 -15.75
CA SER A 110 -1.36 32.29 -16.62
C SER A 110 -2.80 32.80 -16.57
N HIS A 111 -3.76 31.88 -16.46
CA HIS A 111 -5.18 32.17 -16.38
C HIS A 111 -5.66 31.95 -14.97
N SER A 112 -6.21 32.95 -14.34
CA SER A 112 -6.72 32.91 -12.98
C SER A 112 -7.77 33.98 -12.75
N THR A 113 -8.44 33.92 -11.64
CA THR A 113 -9.28 34.99 -11.10
C THR A 113 -8.48 35.79 -10.05
N GLN A 114 -9.10 36.30 -9.02
CA GLN A 114 -8.36 36.88 -7.89
C GLN A 114 -7.45 35.84 -7.22
N ILE A 115 -7.82 34.55 -7.30
CA ILE A 115 -7.08 33.45 -6.75
C ILE A 115 -6.55 32.51 -7.85
N GLU A 116 -5.54 31.73 -7.55
CA GLU A 116 -5.23 30.51 -8.30
C GLU A 116 -6.36 29.51 -8.11
N LEU A 117 -6.84 28.87 -9.19
CA LEU A 117 -8.08 28.08 -9.20
C LEU A 117 -7.99 26.74 -8.47
N LYS A 118 -6.83 26.39 -7.96
CA LYS A 118 -6.55 25.24 -7.09
C LYS A 118 -6.80 23.86 -7.71
N ASP A 119 -6.91 23.77 -9.04
CA ASP A 119 -7.06 22.49 -9.72
C ASP A 119 -5.90 21.55 -9.41
N ALA A 120 -4.66 22.06 -9.51
CA ALA A 120 -3.48 21.27 -9.14
C ALA A 120 -3.48 20.89 -7.64
N MET A 121 -3.99 21.76 -6.79
CA MET A 121 -4.12 21.47 -5.36
C MET A 121 -5.16 20.38 -5.09
N ALA A 122 -6.23 20.28 -5.88
CA ALA A 122 -7.28 19.29 -5.73
C ALA A 122 -6.84 17.85 -6.10
N TYR A 123 -5.82 17.70 -6.93
CA TYR A 123 -5.22 16.38 -7.22
C TYR A 123 -4.50 15.78 -6.02
N GLN A 124 -3.86 16.59 -5.19
CA GLN A 124 -3.10 16.09 -4.03
C GLN A 124 -3.96 15.33 -3.02
N PRO A 125 -5.11 15.83 -2.56
CA PRO A 125 -6.01 15.10 -1.69
C PRO A 125 -6.42 13.73 -2.26
N THR A 126 -6.66 13.64 -3.57
CA THR A 126 -7.01 12.38 -4.22
C THR A 126 -5.85 11.37 -4.18
N ASN A 127 -4.64 11.82 -4.52
CA ASN A 127 -3.46 10.96 -4.50
C ASN A 127 -3.11 10.50 -3.08
N ILE A 128 -3.21 11.41 -2.10
CA ILE A 128 -2.95 11.11 -0.69
C ILE A 128 -4.03 10.17 -0.14
N HIS A 129 -5.30 10.37 -0.47
CA HIS A 129 -6.39 9.48 -0.09
C HIS A 129 -6.14 8.04 -0.59
N ASN A 130 -5.76 7.90 -1.87
CA ASN A 130 -5.46 6.58 -2.43
C ASN A 130 -4.24 5.93 -1.76
N LEU A 131 -3.22 6.71 -1.43
CA LEU A 131 -2.07 6.22 -0.67
C LEU A 131 -2.48 5.79 0.75
N ASN A 132 -3.31 6.57 1.44
CA ASN A 132 -3.83 6.21 2.76
C ASN A 132 -4.63 4.90 2.72
N ASN A 133 -5.41 4.66 1.67
CA ASN A 133 -6.13 3.39 1.50
C ASN A 133 -5.17 2.19 1.41
N VAL A 134 -4.01 2.35 0.77
CA VAL A 134 -2.97 1.31 0.76
C VAL A 134 -2.41 1.07 2.15
N LEU A 135 -2.26 2.11 2.97
CA LEU A 135 -1.77 1.97 4.35
C LEU A 135 -2.82 1.36 5.28
N ILE A 136 -4.10 1.67 5.09
CA ILE A 136 -5.22 1.05 5.82
C ILE A 136 -5.26 -0.45 5.50
N ASP A 137 -5.25 -0.81 4.23
CA ASP A 137 -5.21 -2.20 3.75
C ASP A 137 -4.00 -2.95 4.34
N PHE A 138 -2.84 -2.32 4.37
CA PHE A 138 -1.65 -2.86 5.03
C PHE A 138 -1.85 -3.09 6.53
N ALA A 139 -2.41 -2.11 7.25
CA ALA A 139 -2.65 -2.23 8.68
C ALA A 139 -3.61 -3.38 9.00
N GLN A 140 -4.66 -3.54 8.22
CA GLN A 140 -5.64 -4.63 8.33
C GLN A 140 -5.01 -6.01 8.04
N ASP A 141 -4.19 -6.11 7.00
CA ASP A 141 -3.50 -7.38 6.67
C ASP A 141 -2.51 -7.78 7.77
N ILE A 142 -1.75 -6.83 8.33
CA ILE A 142 -0.86 -7.12 9.46
C ILE A 142 -1.66 -7.54 10.69
N TRP A 143 -2.78 -6.87 10.98
CA TRP A 143 -3.69 -7.25 12.06
C TRP A 143 -4.20 -8.69 11.89
N LEU A 144 -4.60 -9.07 10.66
CA LEU A 144 -5.02 -10.42 10.31
C LEU A 144 -3.88 -11.45 10.47
N LEU A 145 -2.66 -11.13 10.05
CA LEU A 145 -1.51 -12.01 10.22
C LEU A 145 -1.15 -12.21 11.70
N ILE A 146 -1.33 -11.17 12.53
CA ILE A 146 -1.17 -11.28 13.99
C ILE A 146 -2.28 -12.18 14.58
N SER A 147 -3.53 -11.97 14.18
CA SER A 147 -4.66 -12.79 14.66
C SER A 147 -4.55 -14.28 14.30
N LYS A 148 -3.89 -14.57 13.17
CA LYS A 148 -3.54 -15.95 12.74
C LYS A 148 -2.27 -16.50 13.38
N ASN A 149 -1.62 -15.74 14.27
CA ASN A 149 -0.31 -16.07 14.83
C ASN A 149 0.83 -16.25 13.81
N TYR A 150 0.68 -15.72 12.59
CA TYR A 150 1.77 -15.71 11.60
C TYR A 150 2.82 -14.66 11.91
N LEU A 151 2.40 -13.59 12.58
CA LEU A 151 3.28 -12.57 13.16
C LEU A 151 3.10 -12.55 14.68
N LYS A 152 4.21 -12.55 15.42
CA LYS A 152 4.27 -12.29 16.86
C LYS A 152 4.60 -10.82 17.09
N GLN A 153 4.13 -10.27 18.19
CA GLN A 153 4.51 -8.93 18.66
C GLN A 153 5.45 -9.04 19.86
N ASN A 154 6.61 -8.42 19.76
CA ASN A 154 7.54 -8.28 20.88
C ASN A 154 7.09 -7.12 21.77
N LEU A 155 7.01 -7.38 23.09
CA LEU A 155 6.71 -6.34 24.07
C LEU A 155 7.96 -5.49 24.31
N ASN A 156 7.81 -4.18 24.27
CA ASN A 156 8.82 -3.27 24.80
C ASN A 156 8.70 -3.18 26.32
N ALA A 157 9.83 -3.09 27.03
CA ALA A 157 9.82 -2.89 28.47
C ALA A 157 9.03 -1.62 28.84
N GLY A 158 7.97 -1.78 29.65
CA GLY A 158 7.08 -0.68 30.07
C GLY A 158 5.78 -0.55 29.27
N GLU A 159 5.55 -1.32 28.22
CA GLU A 159 4.23 -1.37 27.57
C GLU A 159 3.27 -2.23 28.42
N VAL A 160 2.17 -1.61 28.83
CA VAL A 160 1.09 -2.32 29.52
C VAL A 160 0.25 -3.04 28.44
N GLY A 161 0.19 -4.36 28.53
CA GLY A 161 -0.75 -5.17 27.73
C GLY A 161 -2.20 -4.81 28.07
N SER A 162 -3.13 -5.73 27.87
CA SER A 162 -4.51 -5.52 28.33
C SER A 162 -4.55 -5.33 29.84
N SER A 163 -5.28 -4.34 30.33
CA SER A 163 -5.49 -4.10 31.78
C SER A 163 -6.16 -5.29 32.48
N THR A 164 -6.87 -6.15 31.73
CA THR A 164 -7.61 -7.29 32.27
C THR A 164 -6.90 -8.63 32.01
N MET A 165 -6.12 -8.74 30.93
CA MET A 165 -5.45 -9.98 30.49
C MET A 165 -3.97 -9.69 30.22
N PRO A 166 -3.06 -9.83 31.20
CA PRO A 166 -1.64 -9.47 31.04
C PRO A 166 -0.88 -10.16 29.91
N HIS A 167 -1.33 -11.36 29.51
CA HIS A 167 -0.73 -12.14 28.41
C HIS A 167 -1.15 -11.65 27.02
N LYS A 168 -2.17 -10.76 26.93
CA LYS A 168 -2.74 -10.30 25.65
C LYS A 168 -2.00 -9.08 25.12
N VAL A 169 -1.33 -9.23 23.99
CA VAL A 169 -0.65 -8.15 23.27
C VAL A 169 -1.49 -7.72 22.08
N ASN A 170 -2.17 -6.57 22.21
CA ASN A 170 -3.03 -6.05 21.16
C ASN A 170 -2.21 -5.35 20.07
N PRO A 171 -2.57 -5.44 18.78
CA PRO A 171 -1.91 -4.74 17.68
C PRO A 171 -2.33 -3.26 17.59
N ILE A 172 -2.28 -2.53 18.72
CA ILE A 172 -2.82 -1.17 18.85
C ILE A 172 -2.18 -0.16 17.91
N ASP A 173 -0.92 -0.36 17.53
CA ASP A 173 -0.23 0.53 16.61
C ASP A 173 -0.88 0.48 15.22
N PHE A 174 -1.31 -0.68 14.75
CA PHE A 174 -1.98 -0.84 13.47
C PHE A 174 -3.42 -0.36 13.51
N GLU A 175 -4.15 -0.62 14.60
CA GLU A 175 -5.50 -0.10 14.84
C GLU A 175 -5.51 1.44 14.92
N ASN A 176 -4.56 2.03 15.62
CA ASN A 176 -4.40 3.49 15.71
C ASN A 176 -4.10 4.10 14.32
N ALA A 177 -3.24 3.47 13.54
CA ALA A 177 -2.95 3.92 12.18
C ALA A 177 -4.19 3.89 11.29
N GLU A 178 -4.95 2.79 11.30
CA GLU A 178 -6.20 2.64 10.54
C GLU A 178 -7.22 3.71 10.90
N GLY A 179 -7.46 3.94 12.19
CA GLY A 179 -8.44 4.92 12.67
C GLY A 179 -8.07 6.34 12.26
N ASN A 180 -6.82 6.76 12.46
CA ASN A 180 -6.36 8.10 12.10
C ASN A 180 -6.35 8.34 10.58
N LEU A 181 -5.95 7.34 9.76
CA LEU A 181 -6.01 7.43 8.30
C LEU A 181 -7.45 7.54 7.80
N SER A 182 -8.39 6.85 8.44
CA SER A 182 -9.81 6.93 8.10
C SER A 182 -10.39 8.33 8.32
N ILE A 183 -10.04 8.99 9.44
CA ILE A 183 -10.41 10.39 9.70
C ILE A 183 -9.76 11.32 8.66
N ALA A 184 -8.46 11.15 8.40
CA ALA A 184 -7.75 11.93 7.39
C ALA A 184 -8.41 11.81 6.01
N ASN A 185 -8.84 10.62 5.63
CA ASN A 185 -9.54 10.36 4.37
C ASN A 185 -10.87 11.13 4.26
N GLY A 186 -11.63 11.21 5.34
CA GLY A 186 -12.85 12.05 5.39
C GLY A 186 -12.54 13.53 5.13
N LEU A 187 -11.48 14.06 5.75
CA LEU A 187 -11.03 15.44 5.53
C LEU A 187 -10.50 15.67 4.12
N LEU A 188 -9.77 14.71 3.53
CA LEU A 188 -9.29 14.76 2.15
C LEU A 188 -10.44 14.82 1.15
N VAL A 189 -11.50 14.05 1.37
CA VAL A 189 -12.71 14.08 0.52
C VAL A 189 -13.42 15.43 0.61
N ALA A 190 -13.61 15.97 1.81
CA ALA A 190 -14.19 17.29 2.01
C ALA A 190 -13.36 18.38 1.33
N LEU A 191 -12.03 18.31 1.48
CA LEU A 191 -11.09 19.25 0.87
C LEU A 191 -11.18 19.24 -0.66
N LYS A 192 -11.01 18.08 -1.30
CA LYS A 192 -11.03 17.97 -2.76
C LYS A 192 -12.34 18.43 -3.38
N ASN A 193 -13.46 18.17 -2.72
CA ASN A 193 -14.79 18.51 -3.23
C ASN A 193 -15.08 20.02 -3.15
N LYS A 194 -14.32 20.77 -2.35
CA LYS A 194 -14.59 22.19 -2.12
C LYS A 194 -13.58 23.14 -2.74
N ILE A 195 -12.29 22.82 -2.73
CA ILE A 195 -11.24 23.83 -2.99
C ILE A 195 -11.25 24.40 -4.42
N GLN A 196 -11.81 23.67 -5.40
CA GLN A 196 -11.94 24.12 -6.78
C GLN A 196 -13.17 25.03 -7.01
N ILE A 197 -14.09 25.07 -6.05
CA ILE A 197 -15.35 25.79 -6.21
C ILE A 197 -15.25 27.13 -5.52
N SER A 198 -15.34 28.21 -6.30
CA SER A 198 -15.39 29.59 -5.85
C SER A 198 -16.40 30.40 -6.67
N ARG A 199 -17.00 31.43 -6.08
CA ARG A 199 -17.97 32.29 -6.78
C ARG A 199 -17.23 33.41 -7.51
N LEU A 200 -17.53 33.55 -8.80
CA LEU A 200 -16.97 34.59 -9.66
C LEU A 200 -15.45 34.76 -9.48
N GLN A 201 -14.98 35.95 -9.07
CA GLN A 201 -13.56 36.18 -8.86
C GLN A 201 -13.02 35.53 -7.57
N ARG A 202 -13.83 35.44 -6.52
CA ARG A 202 -13.49 34.81 -5.24
C ARG A 202 -14.67 34.82 -4.28
N ASP A 203 -14.74 33.78 -3.41
CA ASP A 203 -15.40 33.80 -2.11
C ASP A 203 -14.47 33.28 -1.01
N LEU A 204 -14.91 33.25 0.25
CA LEU A 204 -14.08 32.82 1.40
C LEU A 204 -14.36 31.38 1.86
N SER A 205 -15.23 30.63 1.20
CA SER A 205 -15.63 29.29 1.63
C SER A 205 -14.48 28.27 1.57
N ASP A 206 -13.51 28.47 0.67
CA ASP A 206 -12.29 27.69 0.57
C ASP A 206 -11.38 27.86 1.80
N SER A 207 -11.33 29.08 2.33
CA SER A 207 -10.51 29.41 3.51
C SER A 207 -10.91 28.58 4.74
N THR A 208 -12.20 28.34 4.93
CA THR A 208 -12.71 27.49 6.03
C THR A 208 -12.19 26.06 5.91
N VAL A 209 -12.19 25.50 4.70
CA VAL A 209 -11.72 24.12 4.47
C VAL A 209 -10.20 24.02 4.60
N LEU A 210 -9.47 24.98 4.07
CA LEU A 210 -8.01 25.02 4.13
C LEU A 210 -7.42 25.10 5.55
N ARG A 211 -8.16 25.62 6.52
CA ARG A 211 -7.75 25.63 7.94
C ARG A 211 -7.58 24.23 8.51
N ASN A 212 -8.21 23.21 7.93
CA ASN A 212 -8.13 21.83 8.38
C ASN A 212 -6.92 21.07 7.83
N LEU A 213 -6.10 21.68 6.95
CA LEU A 213 -4.91 21.02 6.40
C LEU A 213 -3.93 20.57 7.48
N GLY A 214 -3.73 21.37 8.54
CA GLY A 214 -2.85 21.01 9.64
C GLY A 214 -3.32 19.76 10.36
N SER A 215 -4.59 19.70 10.76
CA SER A 215 -5.18 18.54 11.43
C SER A 215 -5.17 17.30 10.53
N LEU A 216 -5.50 17.47 9.25
CA LEU A 216 -5.48 16.40 8.25
C LEU A 216 -4.10 15.74 8.18
N PHE A 217 -3.04 16.53 8.02
CA PHE A 217 -1.69 16.00 7.93
C PHE A 217 -1.18 15.46 9.28
N ALA A 218 -1.62 16.03 10.41
CA ALA A 218 -1.29 15.51 11.73
C ALA A 218 -1.81 14.08 11.91
N TYR A 219 -3.04 13.77 11.51
CA TYR A 219 -3.57 12.41 11.54
C TYR A 219 -2.72 11.44 10.69
N ILE A 220 -2.28 11.87 9.50
CA ILE A 220 -1.43 11.03 8.65
C ILE A 220 -0.07 10.78 9.31
N ILE A 221 0.59 11.82 9.83
CA ILE A 221 1.91 11.68 10.48
C ILE A 221 1.83 10.78 11.71
N ILE A 222 0.79 10.93 12.55
CA ILE A 222 0.55 10.04 13.69
C ILE A 222 0.39 8.60 13.23
N SER A 223 -0.32 8.37 12.13
CA SER A 223 -0.48 7.02 11.55
C SER A 223 0.84 6.44 11.07
N LEU A 224 1.69 7.24 10.42
CA LEU A 224 3.01 6.79 9.97
C LEU A 224 3.92 6.41 11.14
N ASP A 225 3.92 7.21 12.20
CA ASP A 225 4.66 6.91 13.43
C ASP A 225 4.15 5.59 14.05
N SER A 226 2.83 5.42 14.15
CA SER A 226 2.20 4.20 14.63
C SER A 226 2.59 2.97 13.78
N LEU A 227 2.51 3.06 12.46
CA LEU A 227 2.94 1.97 11.56
C LEU A 227 4.43 1.63 11.74
N GLN A 228 5.29 2.63 11.88
CA GLN A 228 6.72 2.40 12.10
C GLN A 228 7.00 1.72 13.45
N LYS A 229 6.28 2.12 14.52
CA LYS A 229 6.34 1.49 15.84
C LYS A 229 5.86 0.04 15.78
N GLY A 230 4.70 -0.21 15.19
CA GLY A 230 4.16 -1.56 15.01
C GLY A 230 5.12 -2.47 14.23
N LEU A 231 5.67 -1.96 13.12
CA LEU A 231 6.66 -2.69 12.31
C LEU A 231 7.98 -3.00 13.02
N ALA A 232 8.34 -2.24 14.05
CA ALA A 232 9.52 -2.52 14.85
C ALA A 232 9.30 -3.68 15.83
N LYS A 233 8.05 -3.98 16.18
CA LYS A 233 7.67 -4.98 17.19
C LYS A 233 7.34 -6.36 16.59
N ILE A 234 7.04 -6.44 15.30
CA ILE A 234 6.59 -7.71 14.69
C ILE A 234 7.75 -8.59 14.23
N GLU A 235 7.56 -9.89 14.41
CA GLU A 235 8.43 -10.92 13.85
C GLU A 235 7.64 -12.15 13.37
N PRO A 236 8.15 -12.89 12.37
CA PRO A 236 7.49 -14.08 11.85
C PRO A 236 7.45 -15.22 12.88
N ASN A 237 6.30 -15.81 13.08
CA ASN A 237 6.12 -17.05 13.83
C ASN A 237 6.32 -18.24 12.89
N LYS A 238 7.59 -18.62 12.69
CA LYS A 238 7.94 -19.65 11.72
C LYS A 238 7.34 -21.04 12.05
N GLU A 239 7.12 -21.34 13.31
CA GLU A 239 6.54 -22.61 13.75
C GLU A 239 5.12 -22.77 13.23
N ILE A 240 4.24 -21.82 13.51
CA ILE A 240 2.84 -21.84 13.05
C ILE A 240 2.75 -21.77 11.53
N ILE A 241 3.58 -20.93 10.88
CA ILE A 241 3.60 -20.82 9.42
C ILE A 241 3.96 -22.16 8.76
N VAL A 242 4.94 -22.89 9.31
CA VAL A 242 5.36 -24.20 8.79
C VAL A 242 4.29 -25.24 9.08
N GLU A 243 3.74 -25.26 10.29
CA GLU A 243 2.67 -26.19 10.67
C GLU A 243 1.45 -26.06 9.75
N ASP A 244 1.00 -24.84 9.46
CA ASP A 244 -0.13 -24.61 8.56
C ASP A 244 0.17 -25.08 7.12
N LEU A 245 1.39 -24.86 6.62
CA LEU A 245 1.82 -25.37 5.31
C LEU A 245 1.82 -26.90 5.28
N ASP A 246 2.39 -27.54 6.30
CA ASP A 246 2.51 -29.00 6.37
C ASP A 246 1.15 -29.69 6.57
N ASN A 247 0.18 -28.95 7.10
CA ASN A 247 -1.20 -29.41 7.27
C ASN A 247 -2.13 -29.09 6.06
N THR A 248 -1.63 -28.52 4.94
CA THR A 248 -2.46 -28.05 3.84
C THR A 248 -1.94 -28.55 2.47
N TRP A 249 -1.82 -29.87 2.32
CA TRP A 249 -1.32 -30.51 1.08
C TRP A 249 -2.29 -30.38 -0.10
N GLU A 250 -3.58 -30.18 0.15
CA GLU A 250 -4.62 -29.99 -0.88
C GLU A 250 -4.35 -28.82 -1.82
N ILE A 251 -3.56 -27.83 -1.42
CA ILE A 251 -3.18 -26.70 -2.30
C ILE A 251 -2.34 -27.14 -3.50
N LEU A 252 -1.61 -28.29 -3.39
CA LEU A 252 -0.82 -28.85 -4.46
C LEU A 252 -1.68 -29.48 -5.57
N THR A 253 -2.97 -29.64 -5.36
CA THR A 253 -3.90 -30.11 -6.39
C THR A 253 -3.96 -29.16 -7.60
N GLU A 254 -3.64 -27.87 -7.41
CA GLU A 254 -3.46 -26.92 -8.50
C GLU A 254 -2.29 -27.32 -9.43
N ALA A 255 -1.16 -27.72 -8.85
CA ALA A 255 0.00 -28.17 -9.61
C ALA A 255 -0.31 -29.46 -10.37
N ILE A 256 -0.99 -30.42 -9.71
CA ILE A 256 -1.42 -31.66 -10.37
C ILE A 256 -2.34 -31.34 -11.57
N GLN A 257 -3.36 -30.53 -11.36
CA GLN A 257 -4.31 -30.15 -12.41
C GLN A 257 -3.60 -29.48 -13.59
N THR A 258 -2.63 -28.59 -13.31
CA THR A 258 -1.85 -27.90 -14.33
C THR A 258 -1.05 -28.88 -15.20
N LEU A 259 -0.39 -29.86 -14.58
CA LEU A 259 0.37 -30.87 -15.31
C LEU A 259 -0.52 -31.86 -16.06
N LEU A 260 -1.69 -32.23 -15.54
CA LEU A 260 -2.67 -33.04 -16.27
C LEU A 260 -3.12 -32.33 -17.55
N ARG A 261 -3.42 -31.04 -17.48
CA ARG A 261 -3.78 -30.22 -18.67
C ARG A 261 -2.63 -30.15 -19.67
N LYS A 262 -1.39 -29.91 -19.19
CA LYS A 262 -0.19 -29.89 -20.02
C LYS A 262 0.01 -31.20 -20.78
N ASN A 263 -0.36 -32.35 -20.19
CA ASN A 263 -0.29 -33.67 -20.78
C ASN A 263 -1.55 -34.03 -21.60
N GLY A 264 -2.45 -33.09 -21.91
CA GLY A 264 -3.62 -33.29 -22.77
C GLY A 264 -4.73 -34.13 -22.12
N ILE A 265 -4.74 -34.26 -20.79
CA ILE A 265 -5.76 -35.02 -20.08
C ILE A 265 -6.99 -34.13 -19.89
N GLU A 266 -8.04 -34.40 -20.65
CA GLU A 266 -9.35 -33.78 -20.51
C GLU A 266 -9.98 -34.21 -19.17
N ASP A 267 -10.89 -33.41 -18.62
CA ASP A 267 -11.54 -33.62 -17.30
C ASP A 267 -10.60 -33.66 -16.08
N SER A 268 -9.39 -33.09 -16.23
CA SER A 268 -8.43 -33.00 -15.12
C SER A 268 -9.02 -32.35 -13.86
N TYR A 269 -9.86 -31.30 -14.05
CA TYR A 269 -10.52 -30.62 -12.94
C TYR A 269 -11.50 -31.53 -12.18
N THR A 270 -12.37 -32.23 -12.90
CA THR A 270 -13.39 -33.11 -12.31
C THR A 270 -12.75 -34.27 -11.55
N LYS A 271 -11.69 -34.85 -12.09
CA LYS A 271 -10.91 -35.92 -11.44
C LYS A 271 -10.27 -35.44 -10.13
N ILE A 272 -9.57 -34.32 -10.16
CA ILE A 272 -8.93 -33.77 -8.96
C ILE A 272 -9.97 -33.32 -7.94
N LYS A 273 -11.05 -32.68 -8.38
CA LYS A 273 -12.15 -32.26 -7.50
C LYS A 273 -12.77 -33.41 -6.72
N SER A 274 -12.98 -34.56 -7.38
CA SER A 274 -13.56 -35.75 -6.71
C SER A 274 -12.66 -36.32 -5.61
N ILE A 275 -11.34 -36.11 -5.73
CA ILE A 275 -10.33 -36.62 -4.80
C ILE A 275 -10.11 -35.66 -3.63
N SER A 276 -10.13 -34.34 -3.88
CA SER A 276 -9.68 -33.31 -2.94
C SER A 276 -10.81 -32.50 -2.27
N ARG A 277 -11.99 -32.39 -2.90
CA ARG A 277 -13.05 -31.52 -2.38
C ARG A 277 -13.61 -32.03 -1.05
N GLY A 278 -13.47 -31.20 0.01
CA GLY A 278 -13.96 -31.52 1.37
C GLY A 278 -13.13 -32.55 2.10
N LYS A 279 -11.96 -32.93 1.56
CA LYS A 279 -11.03 -33.84 2.21
C LYS A 279 -9.74 -33.13 2.52
N LYS A 280 -9.23 -33.32 3.73
CA LYS A 280 -7.89 -32.91 4.11
C LYS A 280 -6.91 -33.89 3.49
N LEU A 281 -5.95 -33.43 2.73
CA LEU A 281 -4.88 -34.24 2.19
C LEU A 281 -3.65 -34.15 3.09
N ASP A 282 -2.96 -35.29 3.23
CA ASP A 282 -1.65 -35.36 3.84
C ASP A 282 -0.61 -35.82 2.81
N TYR A 283 0.65 -35.89 3.20
CA TYR A 283 1.75 -36.33 2.34
C TYR A 283 1.48 -37.69 1.70
N HIS A 284 1.01 -38.66 2.46
CA HIS A 284 0.79 -40.02 1.96
C HIS A 284 -0.33 -40.10 0.92
N SER A 285 -1.42 -39.39 1.18
CA SER A 285 -2.54 -39.25 0.23
C SER A 285 -2.10 -38.54 -1.05
N TYR A 286 -1.27 -37.49 -0.91
CA TYR A 286 -0.72 -36.78 -2.05
C TYR A 286 0.17 -37.67 -2.93
N ILE A 287 1.09 -38.44 -2.34
CA ILE A 287 1.95 -39.40 -3.07
C ILE A 287 1.12 -40.44 -3.80
N LYS A 288 0.14 -41.05 -3.11
CA LYS A 288 -0.76 -42.03 -3.73
C LYS A 288 -1.48 -41.47 -4.96
N ILE A 289 -1.98 -40.22 -4.86
CA ILE A 289 -2.60 -39.56 -6.02
C ILE A 289 -1.61 -39.48 -7.19
N ILE A 290 -0.35 -39.07 -6.95
CA ILE A 290 0.67 -38.93 -7.98
C ILE A 290 1.00 -40.29 -8.60
N ASP A 291 1.09 -41.37 -7.81
CA ASP A 291 1.41 -42.69 -8.31
C ASP A 291 0.37 -43.22 -9.28
N ASP A 292 -0.90 -42.90 -9.08
CA ASP A 292 -2.01 -43.28 -9.95
C ASP A 292 -2.12 -42.39 -11.24
N LEU A 293 -1.33 -41.31 -11.34
CA LEU A 293 -1.39 -40.43 -12.53
C LEU A 293 -0.71 -41.06 -13.75
N LYS A 294 -1.40 -41.02 -14.88
CA LYS A 294 -0.88 -41.41 -16.18
C LYS A 294 -0.26 -40.21 -16.92
N ILE A 295 0.88 -39.74 -16.42
CA ILE A 295 1.66 -38.65 -16.99
C ILE A 295 3.10 -39.08 -17.27
N ASN A 296 3.86 -38.30 -18.00
CA ASN A 296 5.26 -38.61 -18.27
C ASN A 296 6.10 -38.61 -16.98
N LYS A 297 7.24 -39.35 -17.03
CA LYS A 297 8.10 -39.54 -15.87
C LYS A 297 8.65 -38.22 -15.30
N ALA A 298 9.04 -37.28 -16.15
CA ALA A 298 9.61 -36.03 -15.71
C ALA A 298 8.59 -35.15 -14.93
N ASP A 299 7.34 -35.07 -15.41
CA ASP A 299 6.27 -34.36 -14.72
C ASP A 299 5.88 -35.05 -13.40
N LYS A 300 5.96 -36.39 -13.35
CA LYS A 300 5.72 -37.17 -12.13
C LYS A 300 6.80 -36.91 -11.07
N GLU A 301 8.07 -36.92 -11.46
CA GLU A 301 9.20 -36.58 -10.59
C GLU A 301 9.11 -35.15 -10.06
N LEU A 302 8.66 -34.20 -10.89
CA LEU A 302 8.44 -32.83 -10.47
C LEU A 302 7.40 -32.72 -9.35
N LEU A 303 6.27 -33.43 -9.46
CA LEU A 303 5.25 -33.47 -8.42
C LEU A 303 5.74 -34.15 -7.16
N LEU A 304 6.44 -35.32 -7.25
CA LEU A 304 6.98 -36.04 -6.10
C LEU A 304 7.96 -35.23 -5.27
N ASN A 305 8.70 -34.29 -5.90
CA ASN A 305 9.63 -33.38 -5.23
C ASN A 305 8.98 -32.08 -4.73
N LEU A 306 7.69 -31.87 -5.03
CA LEU A 306 6.96 -30.68 -4.64
C LEU A 306 6.42 -30.83 -3.21
N THR A 307 6.51 -29.76 -2.45
CA THR A 307 5.88 -29.64 -1.11
C THR A 307 5.16 -28.30 -1.03
N PRO A 308 4.18 -28.13 -0.13
CA PRO A 308 3.55 -26.82 0.08
C PRO A 308 4.57 -25.70 0.29
N LYS A 309 5.61 -25.93 1.06
CA LYS A 309 6.69 -24.99 1.34
C LYS A 309 7.50 -24.60 0.08
N LYS A 310 7.63 -25.48 -0.90
CA LYS A 310 8.37 -25.25 -2.15
C LYS A 310 7.49 -24.65 -3.26
N TYR A 311 6.17 -24.72 -3.12
CA TYR A 311 5.23 -24.26 -4.15
C TYR A 311 4.97 -22.76 -4.09
N ILE A 312 6.02 -21.96 -4.10
CA ILE A 312 5.99 -20.49 -3.97
C ILE A 312 6.27 -19.74 -5.28
N GLY A 313 6.47 -20.46 -6.39
CA GLY A 313 6.77 -19.86 -7.70
C GLY A 313 7.94 -18.86 -7.62
N LEU A 314 7.71 -17.64 -8.05
CA LEU A 314 8.71 -16.55 -8.06
C LEU A 314 8.66 -15.66 -6.81
N ALA A 315 7.95 -16.01 -5.75
CA ALA A 315 7.71 -15.13 -4.62
C ALA A 315 9.02 -14.64 -3.95
N ASP A 316 10.02 -15.51 -3.76
CA ASP A 316 11.34 -15.10 -3.22
C ASP A 316 12.03 -14.06 -4.12
N LYS A 317 12.02 -14.25 -5.43
CA LYS A 317 12.58 -13.31 -6.40
C LYS A 317 11.85 -11.97 -6.38
N LEU A 318 10.52 -12.00 -6.37
CA LEU A 318 9.67 -10.79 -6.33
C LEU A 318 9.85 -10.01 -5.04
N ALA A 319 9.99 -10.69 -3.89
CA ALA A 319 10.27 -10.05 -2.60
C ALA A 319 11.60 -9.28 -2.58
N LYS A 320 12.58 -9.70 -3.36
CA LYS A 320 13.91 -9.09 -3.45
C LYS A 320 14.03 -8.04 -4.55
N SER A 321 13.05 -7.94 -5.45
CA SER A 321 13.09 -6.97 -6.53
C SER A 321 13.11 -5.55 -5.96
N SER A 322 14.01 -4.70 -6.49
CA SER A 322 14.04 -3.29 -6.14
C SER A 322 13.07 -2.54 -7.05
N PHE A 323 12.14 -1.82 -6.42
CA PHE A 323 11.28 -0.89 -7.15
C PHE A 323 12.06 0.43 -7.29
N LYS A 324 12.47 0.77 -8.52
CA LYS A 324 13.03 2.09 -8.84
C LYS A 324 11.85 3.07 -8.88
N SER A 325 11.94 4.12 -8.08
CA SER A 325 11.13 5.35 -8.20
C SER A 325 11.69 6.21 -9.32
#